data_d99e447ce84acdb7881afc10365212da
#
_entry.id   d99e447ce84acdb7881afc10365212da
#
_cell.length_a   1.000
_cell.length_b   1.000
_cell.length_c   1.000
_cell.angle_alpha   90.00
_cell.angle_beta   90.00
_cell.angle_gamma   90.00
#
_symmetry.space_group_name_H-M   'P 1'
#
loop_
_entity.id
_entity.type
_entity.pdbx_description
1 polymer ?
#
loop_
_entity_poly.entity_id
_entity_poly.type
_entity_poly.pdbx_seq_one_letter_code
_entity_poly.pdbx_strand_id
1 'polypeptide(L)'
;MVLLVVDTQQMITNNKLYNFEVFEERVKCLIEVARKNNIEVIYVRHDDGLDCELTKGKECFEIYEGFAPLDGEKIFDKTVNSAFRDTGLLEYLKDKGEDTVIVVGLQTDYCMDATIKCGFEHGFNMIVPEYTNSTFDNDFMSGEKTYKYHNQYMWNNRYAKCVSFHETVGMLNS
;
A
#
# COMPACT_ATOMS: atom_id res chain seq x y z
N MET A 1 -5.44 -8.89 -11.71
CA MET A 1 -4.96 -8.70 -10.32
C MET A 1 -3.62 -8.00 -10.34
N VAL A 2 -3.44 -6.99 -9.47
CA VAL A 2 -2.19 -6.24 -9.30
C VAL A 2 -1.80 -6.16 -7.82
N LEU A 3 -0.51 -5.94 -7.53
CA LEU A 3 -0.01 -5.58 -6.21
C LEU A 3 0.27 -4.08 -6.17
N LEU A 4 -0.48 -3.33 -5.35
CA LEU A 4 -0.34 -1.90 -5.16
C LEU A 4 0.43 -1.61 -3.86
N VAL A 5 1.61 -1.00 -4.00
CA VAL A 5 2.50 -0.62 -2.90
C VAL A 5 2.35 0.87 -2.65
N VAL A 6 1.77 1.24 -1.52
CA VAL A 6 1.35 2.62 -1.21
C VAL A 6 2.31 3.28 -0.23
N ASP A 7 2.89 4.40 -0.63
CA ASP A 7 3.66 5.34 0.19
C ASP A 7 4.76 4.71 1.07
N THR A 8 5.43 3.69 0.55
CA THR A 8 6.57 3.08 1.24
C THR A 8 7.85 3.88 0.99
N GLN A 9 7.82 5.18 1.32
CA GLN A 9 8.91 6.12 1.07
C GLN A 9 9.92 6.14 2.23
N GLN A 10 11.17 6.51 1.94
CA GLN A 10 12.29 6.50 2.89
C GLN A 10 11.98 7.19 4.22
N MET A 11 11.30 8.35 4.16
CA MET A 11 11.00 9.13 5.36
C MET A 11 10.13 8.39 6.38
N ILE A 12 9.12 7.66 5.88
CA ILE A 12 8.08 7.06 6.72
C ILE A 12 8.22 5.56 6.90
N THR A 13 9.15 4.91 6.19
CA THR A 13 9.40 3.48 6.31
C THR A 13 10.57 3.24 7.27
N ASN A 14 10.28 3.09 8.55
CA ASN A 14 11.31 2.95 9.59
C ASN A 14 10.81 2.18 10.82
N ASN A 15 11.73 1.86 11.74
CA ASN A 15 11.51 1.02 12.93
C ASN A 15 10.60 1.60 14.02
N LYS A 16 10.06 2.79 13.84
CA LYS A 16 9.03 3.37 14.74
C LYS A 16 7.62 2.93 14.35
N LEU A 17 7.45 2.34 13.16
CA LEU A 17 6.19 1.75 12.73
C LEU A 17 5.82 0.54 13.59
N TYR A 18 4.52 0.36 13.83
CA TYR A 18 4.04 -0.84 14.49
C TYR A 18 4.46 -2.11 13.74
N ASN A 19 5.12 -3.03 14.45
CA ASN A 19 5.55 -4.33 13.94
C ASN A 19 6.38 -4.24 12.63
N PHE A 20 7.30 -3.28 12.57
CA PHE A 20 8.06 -2.93 11.37
C PHE A 20 8.76 -4.12 10.71
N GLU A 21 9.44 -4.95 11.50
CA GLU A 21 10.22 -6.09 10.96
C GLU A 21 9.33 -7.08 10.19
N VAL A 22 8.15 -7.39 10.72
CA VAL A 22 7.19 -8.28 10.06
C VAL A 22 6.56 -7.60 8.84
N PHE A 23 6.25 -6.31 8.94
CA PHE A 23 5.76 -5.50 7.82
C PHE A 23 6.77 -5.52 6.66
N GLU A 24 8.03 -5.22 6.95
CA GLU A 24 9.10 -5.17 5.95
C GLU A 24 9.29 -6.54 5.27
N GLU A 25 9.43 -7.61 6.05
CA GLU A 25 9.59 -8.97 5.54
C GLU A 25 8.42 -9.37 4.62
N ARG A 26 7.19 -9.13 5.07
CA ARG A 26 5.99 -9.54 4.31
C ARG A 26 5.78 -8.75 3.03
N VAL A 27 5.95 -7.42 3.07
CA VAL A 27 5.83 -6.59 1.87
C VAL A 27 6.88 -6.99 0.84
N LYS A 28 8.13 -7.15 1.27
CA LYS A 28 9.22 -7.62 0.40
C LYS A 28 8.92 -8.99 -0.23
N CYS A 29 8.46 -9.94 0.57
CA CYS A 29 8.07 -11.26 0.08
C CYS A 29 6.94 -11.18 -0.97
N LEU A 30 5.88 -10.39 -0.74
CA LEU A 30 4.79 -10.24 -1.71
C LEU A 30 5.24 -9.59 -3.01
N ILE A 31 6.13 -8.59 -2.96
CA ILE A 31 6.73 -7.98 -4.15
C ILE A 31 7.51 -9.03 -4.95
N GLU A 32 8.35 -9.84 -4.29
CA GLU A 32 9.13 -10.89 -4.94
C GLU A 32 8.23 -11.98 -5.56
N VAL A 33 7.18 -12.40 -4.84
CA VAL A 33 6.23 -13.41 -5.33
C VAL A 33 5.42 -12.88 -6.51
N ALA A 34 4.94 -11.63 -6.46
CA ALA A 34 4.23 -10.99 -7.54
C ALA A 34 5.09 -10.93 -8.82
N ARG A 35 6.33 -10.45 -8.71
CA ARG A 35 7.30 -10.39 -9.81
C ARG A 35 7.57 -11.77 -10.42
N LYS A 36 7.78 -12.78 -9.59
CA LYS A 36 8.03 -14.17 -10.03
C LYS A 36 6.88 -14.74 -10.84
N ASN A 37 5.65 -14.34 -10.53
CA ASN A 37 4.44 -14.83 -11.19
C ASN A 37 3.87 -13.86 -12.25
N ASN A 38 4.66 -12.87 -12.68
CA ASN A 38 4.27 -11.86 -13.67
C ASN A 38 3.01 -11.06 -13.26
N ILE A 39 2.75 -10.93 -11.97
CA ILE A 39 1.72 -10.03 -11.44
C ILE A 39 2.33 -8.65 -11.33
N GLU A 40 1.66 -7.66 -11.90
CA GLU A 40 2.18 -6.31 -11.95
C GLU A 40 2.29 -5.70 -10.56
N VAL A 41 3.47 -5.14 -10.26
CA VAL A 41 3.72 -4.35 -9.06
C VAL A 41 3.64 -2.88 -9.43
N ILE A 42 2.74 -2.15 -8.76
CA ILE A 42 2.50 -0.72 -8.98
C ILE A 42 2.82 0.03 -7.69
N TYR A 43 3.58 1.09 -7.81
CA TYR A 43 3.95 1.94 -6.68
C TYR A 43 3.18 3.25 -6.68
N VAL A 44 2.88 3.74 -5.48
CA VAL A 44 2.33 5.09 -5.29
C VAL A 44 3.22 5.82 -4.29
N ARG A 45 3.52 7.10 -4.56
CA ARG A 45 4.28 7.97 -3.67
C ARG A 45 3.48 9.21 -3.33
N HIS A 46 3.54 9.63 -2.08
CA HIS A 46 2.90 10.85 -1.61
C HIS A 46 3.85 12.04 -1.68
N ASP A 47 3.37 13.14 -2.24
CA ASP A 47 4.08 14.43 -2.30
C ASP A 47 3.33 15.45 -1.44
N ASP A 48 3.92 15.89 -0.34
CA ASP A 48 3.37 16.92 0.56
C ASP A 48 3.52 18.34 0.00
N GLY A 49 4.15 18.48 -1.17
CA GLY A 49 4.36 19.75 -1.86
C GLY A 49 5.62 20.50 -1.45
N LEU A 50 5.76 21.71 -1.98
CA LEU A 50 6.94 22.55 -1.78
C LEU A 50 7.18 22.82 -0.29
N ASP A 51 8.46 22.88 0.09
CA ASP A 51 8.94 23.16 1.44
C ASP A 51 8.71 22.05 2.48
N CYS A 52 8.19 20.88 2.07
CA CYS A 52 8.09 19.70 2.92
C CYS A 52 9.27 18.73 2.71
N GLU A 53 9.53 17.87 3.70
CA GLU A 53 10.58 16.85 3.55
C GLU A 53 10.13 15.73 2.58
N LEU A 54 8.85 15.35 2.62
CA LEU A 54 8.26 14.37 1.72
C LEU A 54 7.85 15.04 0.40
N THR A 55 8.82 15.48 -0.36
CA THR A 55 8.61 16.21 -1.61
C THR A 55 9.49 15.67 -2.73
N LYS A 56 8.94 15.65 -3.93
CA LYS A 56 9.62 15.16 -5.14
C LYS A 56 10.98 15.83 -5.36
N GLY A 57 12.00 15.01 -5.59
CA GLY A 57 13.38 15.46 -5.77
C GLY A 57 14.23 15.43 -4.51
N LYS A 58 13.65 15.08 -3.35
CA LYS A 58 14.38 14.82 -2.11
C LYS A 58 14.58 13.31 -1.91
N GLU A 59 15.67 12.91 -1.26
CA GLU A 59 15.95 11.51 -0.91
C GLU A 59 14.82 10.88 -0.07
N CYS A 60 14.28 11.64 0.87
CA CYS A 60 13.15 11.23 1.72
C CYS A 60 11.89 10.83 0.95
N PHE A 61 11.70 11.38 -0.25
CA PHE A 61 10.56 11.10 -1.14
C PHE A 61 10.68 9.75 -1.85
N GLU A 62 11.89 9.27 -2.08
CA GLU A 62 12.09 8.05 -2.85
C GLU A 62 11.58 6.82 -2.09
N ILE A 63 11.25 5.77 -2.83
CA ILE A 63 10.77 4.50 -2.26
C ILE A 63 11.90 3.89 -1.42
N TYR A 64 11.52 3.35 -0.26
CA TYR A 64 12.42 2.65 0.65
C TYR A 64 13.23 1.58 -0.10
N GLU A 65 14.54 1.55 0.12
CA GLU A 65 15.45 0.68 -0.64
C GLU A 65 15.09 -0.82 -0.57
N GLY A 66 14.52 -1.26 0.57
CA GLY A 66 14.06 -2.64 0.76
C GLY A 66 12.90 -3.04 -0.16
N PHE A 67 12.21 -2.06 -0.77
CA PHE A 67 11.07 -2.27 -1.67
C PHE A 67 11.30 -1.66 -3.06
N ALA A 68 12.54 -1.34 -3.39
CA ALA A 68 12.89 -0.61 -4.61
C ALA A 68 12.21 -1.17 -5.87
N PRO A 69 11.60 -0.30 -6.70
CA PRO A 69 11.00 -0.72 -7.96
C PRO A 69 12.05 -1.18 -8.95
N LEU A 70 11.68 -2.11 -9.82
CA LEU A 70 12.48 -2.49 -10.98
C LEU A 70 12.22 -1.54 -12.17
N ASP A 71 13.16 -1.52 -13.11
CA ASP A 71 13.00 -0.77 -14.35
C ASP A 71 11.72 -1.19 -15.08
N GLY A 72 10.86 -0.21 -15.37
CA GLY A 72 9.59 -0.42 -16.06
C GLY A 72 8.38 -0.65 -15.16
N GLU A 73 8.55 -0.86 -13.86
CA GLU A 73 7.42 -0.88 -12.92
C GLU A 73 6.79 0.51 -12.81
N LYS A 74 5.46 0.56 -12.71
CA LYS A 74 4.70 1.81 -12.70
C LYS A 74 4.78 2.50 -11.35
N ILE A 75 5.01 3.80 -11.39
CA ILE A 75 5.00 4.67 -10.20
C ILE A 75 4.03 5.82 -10.48
N PHE A 76 3.09 6.04 -9.56
CA PHE A 76 2.17 7.15 -9.57
C PHE A 76 2.44 8.08 -8.39
N ASP A 77 2.55 9.37 -8.65
CA ASP A 77 2.70 10.37 -7.59
C ASP A 77 1.33 10.98 -7.26
N LYS A 78 1.04 11.21 -6.00
CA LYS A 78 -0.20 11.80 -5.49
C LYS A 78 0.06 12.89 -4.46
N THR A 79 -0.91 13.79 -4.29
CA THR A 79 -0.85 14.89 -3.32
C THR A 79 -1.98 14.84 -2.29
N VAL A 80 -2.74 13.74 -2.27
CA VAL A 80 -3.83 13.47 -1.33
C VAL A 80 -3.74 12.04 -0.84
N ASN A 81 -4.51 11.66 0.18
CA ASN A 81 -4.39 10.33 0.78
C ASN A 81 -4.75 9.19 -0.18
N SER A 82 -5.82 9.34 -0.98
CA SER A 82 -6.21 8.27 -1.92
C SER A 82 -5.25 8.16 -3.11
N ALA A 83 -4.86 6.93 -3.45
CA ALA A 83 -4.06 6.63 -4.64
C ALA A 83 -4.82 6.86 -5.97
N PHE A 84 -6.13 7.01 -5.93
CA PHE A 84 -6.96 7.11 -7.13
C PHE A 84 -7.25 8.55 -7.59
N ARG A 85 -7.13 9.53 -6.68
CA ARG A 85 -7.49 10.90 -7.03
C ARG A 85 -6.37 11.60 -7.79
N ASP A 86 -6.68 12.03 -9.01
CA ASP A 86 -5.82 12.86 -9.87
C ASP A 86 -4.44 12.22 -10.21
N THR A 87 -4.36 10.87 -10.18
CA THR A 87 -3.12 10.12 -10.45
C THR A 87 -3.09 9.43 -11.80
N GLY A 88 -4.25 9.13 -12.38
CA GLY A 88 -4.39 8.26 -13.56
C GLY A 88 -4.39 6.76 -13.22
N LEU A 89 -4.25 6.38 -11.95
CA LEU A 89 -4.25 4.95 -11.55
C LEU A 89 -5.59 4.26 -11.86
N LEU A 90 -6.72 4.97 -11.66
CA LEU A 90 -8.06 4.42 -11.93
C LEU A 90 -8.22 4.00 -13.39
N GLU A 91 -7.89 4.92 -14.29
CA GLU A 91 -7.94 4.72 -15.74
C GLU A 91 -7.00 3.60 -16.16
N TYR A 92 -5.77 3.62 -15.62
CA TYR A 92 -4.77 2.60 -15.90
C TYR A 92 -5.25 1.18 -15.56
N LEU A 93 -5.83 0.98 -14.37
CA LEU A 93 -6.34 -0.32 -13.94
C LEU A 93 -7.54 -0.76 -14.79
N LYS A 94 -8.45 0.16 -15.11
CA LYS A 94 -9.62 -0.12 -15.96
C LYS A 94 -9.23 -0.49 -17.38
N ASP A 95 -8.29 0.23 -17.99
CA ASP A 95 -7.81 -0.03 -19.34
C ASP A 95 -7.13 -1.40 -19.44
N LYS A 96 -6.52 -1.87 -18.35
CA LYS A 96 -5.96 -3.23 -18.26
C LYS A 96 -7.00 -4.31 -17.93
N GLY A 97 -8.23 -3.94 -17.63
CA GLY A 97 -9.27 -4.88 -17.21
C GLY A 97 -9.00 -5.51 -15.83
N GLU A 98 -8.24 -4.82 -14.99
CA GLU A 98 -7.97 -5.28 -13.63
C GLU A 98 -9.18 -5.04 -12.72
N ASP A 99 -9.55 -6.04 -11.95
CA ASP A 99 -10.68 -6.00 -11.01
C ASP A 99 -10.27 -6.24 -9.56
N THR A 100 -9.08 -6.75 -9.32
CA THR A 100 -8.59 -7.14 -8.01
C THR A 100 -7.27 -6.42 -7.69
N VAL A 101 -7.25 -5.70 -6.57
CA VAL A 101 -6.09 -4.95 -6.09
C VAL A 101 -5.67 -5.47 -4.72
N ILE A 102 -4.51 -6.12 -4.67
CA ILE A 102 -3.85 -6.43 -3.40
C ILE A 102 -3.11 -5.17 -2.99
N VAL A 103 -3.45 -4.59 -1.83
CA VAL A 103 -2.90 -3.32 -1.38
C VAL A 103 -2.07 -3.47 -0.11
N VAL A 104 -0.84 -2.97 -0.15
CA VAL A 104 0.13 -2.99 0.95
C VAL A 104 0.76 -1.61 1.10
N GLY A 105 1.31 -1.29 2.27
CA GLY A 105 2.04 -0.03 2.46
C GLY A 105 1.61 0.79 3.67
N LEU A 106 1.75 2.10 3.58
CA LEU A 106 1.65 3.07 4.67
C LEU A 106 0.71 4.23 4.34
N GLN A 107 0.25 4.96 5.32
CA GLN A 107 0.04 4.52 6.71
C GLN A 107 -1.38 3.99 6.83
N THR A 108 -1.61 3.03 7.74
CA THR A 108 -2.90 2.36 7.94
C THR A 108 -4.07 3.32 8.02
N ASP A 109 -3.98 4.35 8.85
CA ASP A 109 -5.05 5.30 9.18
C ASP A 109 -5.15 6.50 8.23
N TYR A 110 -4.26 6.61 7.24
CA TYR A 110 -4.23 7.69 6.25
C TYR A 110 -4.38 7.16 4.82
N CYS A 111 -3.27 7.00 4.12
CA CYS A 111 -3.29 6.68 2.69
C CYS A 111 -3.82 5.29 2.39
N MET A 112 -3.58 4.32 3.29
CA MET A 112 -4.16 2.98 3.15
C MET A 112 -5.68 3.02 3.30
N ASP A 113 -6.19 3.66 4.36
CA ASP A 113 -7.65 3.77 4.59
C ASP A 113 -8.36 4.46 3.43
N ALA A 114 -7.84 5.60 2.99
CA ALA A 114 -8.41 6.35 1.87
C ALA A 114 -8.35 5.57 0.55
N THR A 115 -7.24 4.88 0.27
CA THR A 115 -7.07 4.11 -0.96
C THR A 115 -7.99 2.89 -1.00
N ILE A 116 -8.08 2.14 0.11
CA ILE A 116 -8.95 0.97 0.22
C ILE A 116 -10.41 1.34 0.00
N LYS A 117 -10.92 2.36 0.70
CA LYS A 117 -12.30 2.82 0.57
C LYS A 117 -12.60 3.34 -0.83
N CYS A 118 -11.71 4.16 -1.38
CA CYS A 118 -11.88 4.70 -2.71
C CYS A 118 -11.84 3.60 -3.79
N GLY A 119 -10.94 2.64 -3.68
CA GLY A 119 -10.88 1.49 -4.58
C GLY A 119 -12.17 0.65 -4.55
N PHE A 120 -12.70 0.39 -3.35
CA PHE A 120 -13.99 -0.27 -3.18
C PHE A 120 -15.13 0.50 -3.86
N GLU A 121 -15.22 1.82 -3.67
CA GLU A 121 -16.25 2.67 -4.30
C GLU A 121 -16.10 2.74 -5.84
N HIS A 122 -14.89 2.51 -6.38
CA HIS A 122 -14.65 2.36 -7.82
C HIS A 122 -14.95 0.95 -8.35
N GLY A 123 -15.35 0.00 -7.49
CA GLY A 123 -15.76 -1.35 -7.86
C GLY A 123 -14.64 -2.38 -7.87
N PHE A 124 -13.46 -2.07 -7.35
CA PHE A 124 -12.37 -3.05 -7.22
C PHE A 124 -12.59 -4.00 -6.04
N ASN A 125 -12.15 -5.24 -6.22
CA ASN A 125 -11.98 -6.21 -5.15
C ASN A 125 -10.68 -5.89 -4.38
N MET A 126 -10.81 -5.19 -3.26
CA MET A 126 -9.66 -4.81 -2.43
C MET A 126 -9.25 -5.97 -1.51
N ILE A 127 -7.99 -6.38 -1.58
CA ILE A 127 -7.41 -7.44 -0.72
C ILE A 127 -6.33 -6.80 0.16
N VAL A 128 -6.42 -7.01 1.45
CA VAL A 128 -5.43 -6.49 2.43
C VAL A 128 -4.78 -7.68 3.13
N PRO A 129 -3.52 -8.00 2.83
CA PRO A 129 -2.81 -9.08 3.49
C PRO A 129 -2.45 -8.72 4.94
N GLU A 130 -2.44 -9.70 5.80
CA GLU A 130 -2.12 -9.56 7.20
C GLU A 130 -0.69 -9.06 7.43
N TYR A 131 -0.53 -8.00 8.24
CA TYR A 131 0.73 -7.33 8.58
C TYR A 131 1.54 -6.82 7.38
N THR A 132 0.85 -6.35 6.34
CA THR A 132 1.46 -5.68 5.18
C THR A 132 1.09 -4.20 5.10
N ASN A 133 0.49 -3.68 6.15
CA ASN A 133 0.32 -2.26 6.39
C ASN A 133 0.68 -1.93 7.84
N SER A 134 1.07 -0.70 8.09
CA SER A 134 1.49 -0.24 9.41
C SER A 134 1.27 1.26 9.58
N THR A 135 1.43 1.74 10.82
CA THR A 135 1.37 3.15 11.18
C THR A 135 2.15 3.42 12.46
N PHE A 136 2.33 4.68 12.80
CA PHE A 136 2.95 5.14 14.03
C PHE A 136 1.94 5.24 15.17
N ASP A 137 2.45 5.27 16.41
CA ASP A 137 1.65 5.72 17.55
C ASP A 137 1.27 7.19 17.37
N ASN A 138 0.08 7.56 17.82
CA ASN A 138 -0.40 8.93 17.87
C ASN A 138 -1.04 9.24 19.24
N ASP A 139 -1.44 10.49 19.45
CA ASP A 139 -1.99 10.95 20.74
C ASP A 139 -3.30 10.23 21.16
N PHE A 140 -3.96 9.55 20.25
CA PHE A 140 -5.25 8.88 20.51
C PHE A 140 -5.13 7.37 20.60
N MET A 141 -4.27 6.75 19.77
CA MET A 141 -4.13 5.30 19.69
C MET A 141 -2.68 4.88 19.41
N SER A 142 -2.29 3.73 19.96
CA SER A 142 -1.06 3.07 19.51
C SER A 142 -1.22 2.54 18.08
N GLY A 143 -0.12 2.43 17.34
CA GLY A 143 -0.08 1.83 16.01
C GLY A 143 -0.69 0.44 15.98
N GLU A 144 -0.49 -0.37 17.03
CA GLU A 144 -1.13 -1.69 17.19
C GLU A 144 -2.66 -1.60 17.19
N LYS A 145 -3.22 -0.69 18.00
CA LYS A 145 -4.68 -0.50 18.09
C LYS A 145 -5.25 0.02 16.79
N THR A 146 -4.55 0.96 16.15
CA THR A 146 -4.92 1.51 14.85
C THR A 146 -4.92 0.42 13.77
N TYR A 147 -3.86 -0.40 13.71
CA TYR A 147 -3.78 -1.54 12.82
C TYR A 147 -4.96 -2.52 13.03
N LYS A 148 -5.18 -2.96 14.28
CA LYS A 148 -6.27 -3.90 14.61
C LYS A 148 -7.64 -3.32 14.29
N TYR A 149 -7.89 -2.06 14.60
CA TYR A 149 -9.15 -1.38 14.31
C TYR A 149 -9.47 -1.39 12.81
N HIS A 150 -8.47 -1.02 11.97
CA HIS A 150 -8.69 -0.96 10.54
C HIS A 150 -8.81 -2.36 9.91
N ASN A 151 -7.86 -3.25 10.17
CA ASN A 151 -7.80 -4.56 9.51
C ASN A 151 -8.89 -5.54 10.00
N GLN A 152 -9.27 -5.49 11.28
CA GLN A 152 -10.23 -6.47 11.85
C GLN A 152 -11.67 -5.96 11.89
N TYR A 153 -11.88 -4.64 11.95
CA TYR A 153 -13.21 -4.04 12.09
C TYR A 153 -13.59 -3.13 10.93
N MET A 154 -12.77 -2.11 10.60
CA MET A 154 -13.18 -1.09 9.65
C MET A 154 -13.23 -1.62 8.21
N TRP A 155 -12.20 -2.34 7.76
CA TRP A 155 -12.08 -2.78 6.37
C TRP A 155 -12.67 -4.17 6.13
N ASN A 156 -12.42 -5.10 7.05
CA ASN A 156 -12.73 -6.51 6.80
C ASN A 156 -14.22 -6.75 6.55
N ASN A 157 -14.53 -7.42 5.45
CA ASN A 157 -15.89 -7.73 4.98
C ASN A 157 -16.78 -6.50 4.72
N ARG A 158 -16.19 -5.29 4.66
CA ARG A 158 -16.92 -4.06 4.34
C ARG A 158 -16.34 -3.34 3.12
N TYR A 159 -15.08 -2.99 3.16
CA TYR A 159 -14.37 -2.31 2.07
C TYR A 159 -13.31 -3.19 1.41
N ALA A 160 -12.84 -4.22 2.11
CA ALA A 160 -11.83 -5.13 1.64
C ALA A 160 -12.03 -6.53 2.23
N LYS A 161 -11.33 -7.50 1.68
CA LYS A 161 -11.06 -8.78 2.33
C LYS A 161 -9.70 -8.70 3.01
N CYS A 162 -9.69 -8.70 4.33
CA CYS A 162 -8.45 -8.82 5.09
C CYS A 162 -8.15 -10.32 5.25
N VAL A 163 -7.08 -10.78 4.62
CA VAL A 163 -6.74 -12.20 4.51
C VAL A 163 -5.41 -12.51 5.17
N SER A 164 -5.17 -13.77 5.50
CA SER A 164 -3.86 -14.17 6.02
C SER A 164 -2.75 -13.96 4.98
N PHE A 165 -1.53 -13.75 5.46
CA PHE A 165 -0.37 -13.63 4.58
C PHE A 165 -0.21 -14.86 3.68
N HIS A 166 -0.37 -16.06 4.23
CA HIS A 166 -0.26 -17.32 3.49
C HIS A 166 -1.30 -17.44 2.37
N GLU A 167 -2.55 -17.03 2.63
CA GLU A 167 -3.59 -17.01 1.61
C GLU A 167 -3.25 -16.08 0.46
N THR A 168 -2.71 -14.89 0.74
CA THR A 168 -2.26 -13.96 -0.31
C THR A 168 -1.13 -14.55 -1.15
N VAL A 169 -0.15 -15.18 -0.52
CA VAL A 169 0.93 -15.88 -1.27
C VAL A 169 0.34 -16.96 -2.18
N GLY A 170 -0.67 -17.70 -1.71
CA GLY A 170 -1.41 -18.66 -2.53
C GLY A 170 -2.12 -18.03 -3.72
N MET A 171 -2.77 -16.88 -3.53
CA MET A 171 -3.43 -16.12 -4.61
C MET A 171 -2.45 -15.62 -5.67
N LEU A 172 -1.27 -15.16 -5.25
CA LEU A 172 -0.22 -14.69 -6.17
C LEU A 172 0.46 -15.84 -6.94
N ASN A 173 0.35 -17.09 -6.47
CA ASN A 173 0.93 -18.27 -7.13
C ASN A 173 -0.09 -19.02 -8.02
N SER A 174 -1.34 -18.58 -8.08
CA SER A 174 -2.40 -19.20 -8.87
C SER A 174 -2.50 -18.62 -10.28
#